data_6f4ce4ebd1c3f5001327d729027b9c54
#
_entry.id   6f4ce4ebd1c3f5001327d729027b9c54
#
_cell.length_a   1.000
_cell.length_b   1.000
_cell.length_c   1.000
_cell.angle_alpha   90.00
_cell.angle_beta   90.00
_cell.angle_gamma   90.00
#
_symmetry.space_group_name_H-M   'P 1'
#
loop_
_entity.id
_entity.type
_entity.pdbx_description
1 polymer ?
#
loop_
_entity_poly.entity_id
_entity_poly.type
_entity_poly.pdbx_seq_one_letter_code
_entity_poly.pdbx_strand_id
1 'polypeptide(L)'
;MMQANTGVRFETKDPLLSQLVKQAEEKCRLNIKNFGGDPVLIEGGGYEKIWLETQPMGGAMYASRDFATGLNNSLMFMRHQRADGRIPGSIAVIDSKVVPQFNKFQGFCFPEPALDLYYLGGKDAEYLAQLAKTLEAFDAYLWRVRDSDGDGCLETWCKYDTGEDHAMRYADAPDP
;
A
#
# COMPACT_ATOMS: atom_id res chain seq x y z
N MET A 1 -15.74 -14.60 3.99
CA MET A 1 -15.73 -13.47 2.99
C MET A 1 -15.88 -12.18 3.78
N MET A 2 -14.87 -11.34 3.78
CA MET A 2 -14.86 -10.06 4.49
C MET A 2 -15.98 -9.17 3.94
N GLN A 3 -16.88 -8.70 4.80
CA GLN A 3 -17.90 -7.71 4.46
C GLN A 3 -17.76 -6.54 5.42
N ALA A 4 -17.43 -5.38 4.92
CA ALA A 4 -17.45 -4.14 5.69
C ALA A 4 -18.72 -3.36 5.42
N ASN A 5 -19.25 -2.72 6.45
CA ASN A 5 -20.32 -1.75 6.28
C ASN A 5 -19.71 -0.42 5.81
N THR A 6 -19.76 -0.17 4.50
CA THR A 6 -19.17 1.01 3.84
C THR A 6 -20.15 2.18 3.75
N GLY A 7 -21.13 2.27 4.62
CA GLY A 7 -22.18 3.30 4.59
C GLY A 7 -21.75 4.71 5.06
N VAL A 8 -20.48 5.09 4.89
CA VAL A 8 -20.01 6.43 5.27
C VAL A 8 -20.62 7.48 4.35
N ARG A 9 -21.35 8.45 4.92
CA ARG A 9 -21.91 9.60 4.22
C ARG A 9 -21.29 10.87 4.79
N PHE A 10 -21.03 11.82 3.91
CA PHE A 10 -20.61 13.16 4.28
C PHE A 10 -21.73 14.14 4.00
N GLU A 11 -22.17 14.86 5.04
CA GLU A 11 -23.22 15.89 4.93
C GLU A 11 -22.73 17.20 5.56
N THR A 12 -22.88 18.28 4.86
CA THR A 12 -22.53 19.64 5.34
C THR A 12 -23.43 20.68 4.72
N LYS A 13 -23.66 21.79 5.45
CA LYS A 13 -24.36 22.98 4.94
C LYS A 13 -23.43 23.91 4.16
N ASP A 14 -22.11 23.69 4.24
CA ASP A 14 -21.12 24.46 3.48
C ASP A 14 -21.03 23.95 2.04
N PRO A 15 -21.42 24.75 1.03
CA PRO A 15 -21.43 24.33 -0.37
C PRO A 15 -20.02 24.07 -0.90
N LEU A 16 -19.01 24.82 -0.44
CA LEU A 16 -17.62 24.66 -0.87
C LEU A 16 -17.08 23.31 -0.38
N LEU A 17 -17.28 23.01 0.89
CA LEU A 17 -16.84 21.75 1.50
C LEU A 17 -17.55 20.55 0.85
N SER A 18 -18.87 20.67 0.59
CA SER A 18 -19.63 19.66 -0.15
C SER A 18 -19.04 19.41 -1.55
N GLN A 19 -18.70 20.47 -2.26
CA GLN A 19 -18.09 20.37 -3.59
C GLN A 19 -16.70 19.73 -3.55
N LEU A 20 -15.86 20.10 -2.59
CA LEU A 20 -14.51 19.55 -2.42
C LEU A 20 -14.55 18.03 -2.17
N VAL A 21 -15.41 17.58 -1.25
CA VAL A 21 -15.56 16.14 -0.97
C VAL A 21 -16.04 15.39 -2.20
N LYS A 22 -17.03 15.93 -2.93
CA LYS A 22 -17.53 15.33 -4.17
C LYS A 22 -16.45 15.20 -5.26
N GLN A 23 -15.62 16.23 -5.41
CA GLN A 23 -14.50 16.19 -6.34
C GLN A 23 -13.41 15.20 -5.90
N ALA A 24 -13.12 15.11 -4.61
CA ALA A 24 -12.17 14.13 -4.08
C ALA A 24 -12.65 12.69 -4.32
N GLU A 25 -13.91 12.40 -4.06
CA GLU A 25 -14.50 11.07 -4.33
C GLU A 25 -14.47 10.73 -5.83
N GLU A 26 -14.73 11.69 -6.70
CA GLU A 26 -14.61 11.50 -8.14
C GLU A 26 -13.16 11.22 -8.57
N LYS A 27 -12.20 11.96 -8.03
CA LYS A 27 -10.77 11.71 -8.28
C LYS A 27 -10.34 10.32 -7.84
N CYS A 28 -10.78 9.85 -6.67
CA CYS A 28 -10.51 8.47 -6.24
C CYS A 28 -11.06 7.46 -7.25
N ARG A 29 -12.32 7.61 -7.69
CA ARG A 29 -12.92 6.70 -8.69
C ARG A 29 -12.17 6.66 -10.02
N LEU A 30 -11.68 7.79 -10.50
CA LEU A 30 -10.87 7.87 -11.73
C LEU A 30 -9.52 7.16 -11.60
N ASN A 31 -9.01 7.03 -10.37
CA ASN A 31 -7.76 6.38 -10.05
C ASN A 31 -7.92 4.90 -9.64
N ILE A 32 -9.10 4.32 -9.78
CA ILE A 32 -9.29 2.88 -9.64
C ILE A 32 -8.97 2.21 -10.97
N LYS A 33 -8.00 1.30 -10.96
CA LYS A 33 -7.54 0.56 -12.14
C LYS A 33 -7.67 -0.95 -11.92
N ASN A 34 -7.74 -1.69 -13.02
CA ASN A 34 -7.84 -3.14 -12.99
C ASN A 34 -6.44 -3.77 -12.94
N PHE A 35 -6.16 -4.53 -11.88
CA PHE A 35 -4.93 -5.31 -11.71
C PHE A 35 -5.24 -6.81 -11.79
N GLY A 36 -5.30 -7.32 -13.02
CA GLY A 36 -5.54 -8.75 -13.22
C GLY A 36 -6.94 -9.25 -12.85
N GLY A 37 -7.94 -8.38 -12.87
CA GLY A 37 -9.32 -8.66 -12.45
C GLY A 37 -9.72 -7.94 -11.17
N ASP A 38 -8.77 -7.52 -10.36
CA ASP A 38 -9.03 -6.82 -9.09
C ASP A 38 -9.01 -5.30 -9.28
N PRO A 39 -10.03 -4.55 -8.82
CA PRO A 39 -9.98 -3.11 -8.76
C PRO A 39 -9.01 -2.67 -7.66
N VAL A 40 -8.10 -1.75 -7.98
CA VAL A 40 -7.06 -1.24 -7.09
C VAL A 40 -6.97 0.28 -7.22
N LEU A 41 -6.86 0.98 -6.12
CA LEU A 41 -6.63 2.43 -6.09
C LEU A 41 -5.15 2.71 -6.33
N ILE A 42 -4.83 3.39 -7.44
CA ILE A 42 -3.47 3.84 -7.75
C ILE A 42 -3.21 5.24 -7.20
N GLU A 43 -1.95 5.67 -7.20
CA GLU A 43 -1.56 7.01 -6.77
C GLU A 43 -2.19 8.10 -7.65
N GLY A 44 -2.23 7.88 -8.96
CA GLY A 44 -2.70 8.86 -9.92
C GLY A 44 -1.62 9.88 -10.31
N GLY A 45 -2.05 11.02 -10.90
CA GLY A 45 -1.11 12.08 -11.24
C GLY A 45 -0.03 11.71 -12.27
N GLY A 46 -0.25 10.66 -13.07
CA GLY A 46 0.73 10.12 -14.03
C GLY A 46 1.41 8.82 -13.57
N TYR A 47 1.21 8.41 -12.32
CA TYR A 47 1.70 7.14 -11.79
C TYR A 47 0.61 6.07 -11.90
N GLU A 48 0.71 5.20 -12.92
CA GLU A 48 -0.24 4.09 -13.15
C GLU A 48 0.21 2.81 -12.44
N LYS A 49 0.60 2.93 -11.18
CA LYS A 49 1.04 1.82 -10.33
C LYS A 49 0.67 2.05 -8.89
N ILE A 50 0.86 1.02 -8.07
CA ILE A 50 0.77 1.11 -6.61
C ILE A 50 2.16 1.04 -6.01
N TRP A 51 2.42 1.90 -5.02
CA TRP A 51 3.65 1.97 -4.25
C TRP A 51 3.44 1.45 -2.84
N LEU A 52 4.44 0.75 -2.29
CA LEU A 52 4.34 0.16 -0.96
C LEU A 52 4.19 1.22 0.15
N GLU A 53 4.79 2.38 -0.05
CA GLU A 53 4.76 3.50 0.91
C GLU A 53 3.40 4.20 1.02
N THR A 54 2.60 4.22 -0.05
CA THR A 54 1.39 5.06 -0.12
C THR A 54 0.10 4.27 -0.32
N GLN A 55 0.07 3.28 -1.20
CA GLN A 55 -1.19 2.65 -1.57
C GLN A 55 -1.79 1.70 -0.52
N PRO A 56 -1.04 1.01 0.35
CA PRO A 56 -1.66 0.33 1.48
C PRO A 56 -2.42 1.29 2.39
N MET A 57 -1.85 2.46 2.72
CA MET A 57 -2.53 3.51 3.50
C MET A 57 -3.71 4.11 2.74
N GLY A 58 -3.52 4.49 1.47
CA GLY A 58 -4.58 5.00 0.61
C GLY A 58 -5.73 4.02 0.46
N GLY A 59 -5.43 2.74 0.31
CA GLY A 59 -6.42 1.65 0.28
C GLY A 59 -7.20 1.53 1.59
N ALA A 60 -6.53 1.52 2.74
CA ALA A 60 -7.17 1.45 4.05
C ALA A 60 -8.09 2.66 4.29
N MET A 61 -7.66 3.87 3.92
CA MET A 61 -8.50 5.07 3.98
C MET A 61 -9.72 4.98 3.05
N TYR A 62 -9.54 4.47 1.82
CA TYR A 62 -10.61 4.33 0.84
C TYR A 62 -11.56 3.17 1.16
N ALA A 63 -11.15 2.20 1.94
CA ALA A 63 -11.94 1.02 2.32
C ALA A 63 -13.29 1.36 2.99
N SER A 64 -13.37 2.54 3.63
CA SER A 64 -14.65 3.07 4.15
C SER A 64 -15.64 3.47 3.04
N ARG A 65 -15.22 3.59 1.79
CA ARG A 65 -16.03 3.90 0.61
C ARG A 65 -16.27 2.67 -0.25
N ASP A 66 -15.22 1.92 -0.52
CA ASP A 66 -15.22 0.66 -1.27
C ASP A 66 -14.21 -0.29 -0.63
N PHE A 67 -14.72 -1.18 0.20
CA PHE A 67 -13.88 -2.11 0.96
C PHE A 67 -13.11 -3.07 0.07
N ALA A 68 -13.72 -3.55 -1.02
CA ALA A 68 -13.07 -4.49 -1.92
C ALA A 68 -11.85 -3.86 -2.61
N THR A 69 -12.00 -2.63 -3.12
CA THR A 69 -10.88 -1.88 -3.70
C THR A 69 -9.79 -1.61 -2.67
N GLY A 70 -10.17 -1.13 -1.46
CA GLY A 70 -9.20 -0.88 -0.38
C GLY A 70 -8.45 -2.13 0.05
N LEU A 71 -9.15 -3.25 0.19
CA LEU A 71 -8.56 -4.55 0.53
C LEU A 71 -7.56 -5.03 -0.53
N ASN A 72 -7.90 -4.87 -1.81
CA ASN A 72 -7.05 -5.28 -2.92
C ASN A 72 -5.71 -4.53 -2.92
N ASN A 73 -5.65 -3.28 -2.46
CA ASN A 73 -4.40 -2.53 -2.31
C ASN A 73 -3.39 -3.26 -1.40
N SER A 74 -3.83 -3.90 -0.33
CA SER A 74 -2.95 -4.71 0.54
C SER A 74 -2.75 -6.12 0.00
N LEU A 75 -3.80 -6.78 -0.50
CA LEU A 75 -3.71 -8.14 -1.03
C LEU A 75 -2.76 -8.23 -2.22
N MET A 76 -2.65 -7.19 -3.05
CA MET A 76 -1.70 -7.16 -4.17
C MET A 76 -0.27 -7.33 -3.68
N PHE A 77 0.13 -6.63 -2.62
CA PHE A 77 1.47 -6.76 -2.05
C PHE A 77 1.71 -8.12 -1.39
N MET A 78 0.72 -8.65 -0.67
CA MET A 78 0.81 -9.97 -0.04
C MET A 78 0.97 -11.10 -1.08
N ARG A 79 0.16 -11.07 -2.15
CA ARG A 79 0.18 -12.10 -3.23
C ARG A 79 1.47 -12.10 -4.04
N HIS A 80 2.14 -10.95 -4.11
CA HIS A 80 3.37 -10.79 -4.89
C HIS A 80 4.62 -10.72 -4.00
N GLN A 81 4.49 -11.11 -2.72
CA GLN A 81 5.65 -11.26 -1.86
C GLN A 81 6.60 -12.32 -2.43
N ARG A 82 7.87 -12.00 -2.47
CA ARG A 82 8.93 -12.89 -2.96
C ARG A 82 9.21 -14.00 -1.93
N ALA A 83 9.71 -15.14 -2.39
CA ALA A 83 9.98 -16.33 -1.54
C ALA A 83 10.96 -16.06 -0.38
N ASP A 84 11.84 -15.05 -0.50
CA ASP A 84 12.73 -14.62 0.55
C ASP A 84 12.10 -13.66 1.59
N GLY A 85 10.83 -13.37 1.44
CA GLY A 85 10.05 -12.50 2.33
C GLY A 85 9.92 -11.04 1.87
N ARG A 86 10.67 -10.62 0.84
CA ARG A 86 10.60 -9.23 0.36
C ARG A 86 9.24 -8.91 -0.26
N ILE A 87 8.61 -7.84 0.20
CA ILE A 87 7.43 -7.25 -0.44
C ILE A 87 7.89 -6.34 -1.59
N PRO A 88 7.22 -6.33 -2.78
CA PRO A 88 7.61 -5.43 -3.86
C PRO A 88 7.45 -3.97 -3.46
N GLY A 89 8.37 -3.12 -3.88
CA GLY A 89 8.30 -1.67 -3.64
C GLY A 89 7.22 -0.99 -4.47
N SER A 90 6.87 -1.56 -5.62
CA SER A 90 5.73 -1.14 -6.43
C SER A 90 5.18 -2.31 -7.26
N ILE A 91 3.93 -2.15 -7.71
CA ILE A 91 3.30 -3.09 -8.65
C ILE A 91 2.63 -2.27 -9.75
N ALA A 92 2.85 -2.66 -11.00
CA ALA A 92 2.29 -2.00 -12.18
C ALA A 92 1.53 -2.99 -13.05
N VAL A 93 0.71 -2.48 -13.96
CA VAL A 93 0.17 -3.27 -15.08
C VAL A 93 0.96 -2.92 -16.33
N ILE A 94 1.68 -3.89 -16.89
CA ILE A 94 2.50 -3.74 -18.08
C ILE A 94 2.04 -4.81 -19.09
N ASP A 95 1.66 -4.40 -20.30
CA ASP A 95 1.11 -5.29 -21.32
C ASP A 95 0.00 -6.22 -20.79
N SER A 96 -0.94 -5.64 -20.05
CA SER A 96 -2.08 -6.32 -19.41
C SER A 96 -1.69 -7.36 -18.34
N LYS A 97 -0.43 -7.39 -17.89
CA LYS A 97 0.05 -8.27 -16.82
C LYS A 97 0.36 -7.47 -15.56
N VAL A 98 0.02 -8.02 -14.40
CA VAL A 98 0.42 -7.48 -13.11
C VAL A 98 1.89 -7.82 -12.88
N VAL A 99 2.73 -6.79 -12.73
CA VAL A 99 4.19 -6.92 -12.62
C VAL A 99 4.68 -6.31 -11.31
N PRO A 100 5.11 -7.15 -10.35
CA PRO A 100 5.77 -6.66 -9.14
C PRO A 100 7.18 -6.15 -9.46
N GLN A 101 7.55 -5.03 -8.86
CA GLN A 101 8.84 -4.36 -9.07
C GLN A 101 9.63 -4.33 -7.76
N PHE A 102 10.88 -4.78 -7.81
CA PHE A 102 11.78 -4.91 -6.66
C PHE A 102 13.03 -4.03 -6.77
N ASN A 103 13.09 -3.14 -7.76
CA ASN A 103 14.22 -2.23 -7.97
C ASN A 103 14.31 -1.13 -6.90
N LYS A 104 13.20 -0.79 -6.23
CA LYS A 104 13.14 0.12 -5.09
C LYS A 104 12.55 -0.59 -3.89
N PHE A 105 12.91 -0.19 -2.68
CA PHE A 105 12.39 -0.81 -1.48
C PHE A 105 11.02 -0.19 -1.09
N GLN A 106 10.96 1.13 -0.99
CA GLN A 106 9.74 1.91 -0.81
C GLN A 106 8.95 1.58 0.47
N GLY A 107 9.66 1.33 1.55
CA GLY A 107 9.06 1.53 2.84
C GLY A 107 8.78 0.38 3.76
N PHE A 108 8.44 0.79 4.96
CA PHE A 108 8.20 -0.02 6.14
C PHE A 108 6.74 0.09 6.63
N CYS A 109 5.89 0.84 5.94
CA CYS A 109 4.57 1.27 6.43
C CYS A 109 3.44 0.25 6.19
N PHE A 110 3.73 -0.92 5.64
CA PHE A 110 2.73 -1.92 5.25
C PHE A 110 1.90 -2.51 6.42
N PRO A 111 2.47 -2.80 7.61
CA PRO A 111 1.74 -3.56 8.65
C PRO A 111 0.49 -2.85 9.17
N GLU A 112 0.58 -1.57 9.48
CA GLU A 112 -0.51 -0.81 10.11
C GLU A 112 -1.76 -0.73 9.21
N PRO A 113 -1.70 -0.24 7.96
CA PRO A 113 -2.89 -0.18 7.12
C PRO A 113 -3.46 -1.55 6.77
N ALA A 114 -2.64 -2.60 6.68
CA ALA A 114 -3.13 -3.95 6.48
C ALA A 114 -3.90 -4.47 7.71
N LEU A 115 -3.47 -4.10 8.92
CA LEU A 115 -4.18 -4.43 10.16
C LEU A 115 -5.49 -3.63 10.30
N ASP A 116 -5.52 -2.37 9.88
CA ASP A 116 -6.74 -1.57 9.83
C ASP A 116 -7.83 -2.24 8.96
N LEU A 117 -7.44 -2.80 7.81
CA LEU A 117 -8.36 -3.55 6.95
C LEU A 117 -8.90 -4.82 7.63
N TYR A 118 -8.11 -5.49 8.48
CA TYR A 118 -8.60 -6.60 9.28
C TYR A 118 -9.73 -6.16 10.24
N TYR A 119 -9.54 -5.04 10.94
CA TYR A 119 -10.59 -4.53 11.83
C TYR A 119 -11.81 -4.03 11.09
N LEU A 120 -11.63 -3.29 10.00
CA LEU A 120 -12.72 -2.80 9.15
C LEU A 120 -13.50 -3.95 8.50
N GLY A 121 -12.83 -5.02 8.11
CA GLY A 121 -13.39 -6.20 7.47
C GLY A 121 -14.06 -7.20 8.42
N GLY A 122 -14.29 -6.84 9.69
CA GLY A 122 -14.99 -7.68 10.65
C GLY A 122 -14.13 -8.80 11.26
N LYS A 123 -12.82 -8.64 11.28
CA LYS A 123 -11.86 -9.54 11.93
C LYS A 123 -11.83 -10.95 11.31
N ASP A 124 -11.76 -11.00 9.99
CA ASP A 124 -11.68 -12.25 9.24
C ASP A 124 -10.40 -13.04 9.59
N ALA A 125 -10.57 -14.27 10.07
CA ALA A 125 -9.46 -15.08 10.56
C ALA A 125 -8.55 -15.58 9.43
N GLU A 126 -9.07 -15.79 8.21
CA GLU A 126 -8.29 -16.23 7.06
C GLU A 126 -7.36 -15.09 6.59
N TYR A 127 -7.92 -13.87 6.50
CA TYR A 127 -7.13 -12.68 6.21
C TYR A 127 -6.03 -12.47 7.25
N LEU A 128 -6.35 -12.59 8.54
CA LEU A 128 -5.36 -12.44 9.61
C LEU A 128 -4.22 -13.47 9.50
N ALA A 129 -4.56 -14.72 9.22
CA ALA A 129 -3.55 -15.77 9.05
C ALA A 129 -2.62 -15.49 7.84
N GLN A 130 -3.19 -15.02 6.73
CA GLN A 130 -2.40 -14.61 5.56
C GLN A 130 -1.52 -13.39 5.87
N LEU A 131 -2.06 -12.38 6.56
CA LEU A 131 -1.33 -11.20 6.98
C LEU A 131 -0.16 -11.57 7.90
N ALA A 132 -0.41 -12.37 8.94
CA ALA A 132 0.62 -12.81 9.87
C ALA A 132 1.77 -13.52 9.15
N LYS A 133 1.46 -14.47 8.26
CA LYS A 133 2.47 -15.16 7.45
C LYS A 133 3.30 -14.20 6.60
N THR A 134 2.64 -13.20 5.99
CA THR A 134 3.31 -12.18 5.17
C THR A 134 4.25 -11.33 6.01
N LEU A 135 3.77 -10.87 7.18
CA LEU A 135 4.56 -10.02 8.07
C LEU A 135 5.75 -10.76 8.70
N GLU A 136 5.57 -12.02 9.14
CA GLU A 136 6.67 -12.85 9.65
C GLU A 136 7.77 -13.03 8.60
N ALA A 137 7.40 -13.31 7.35
CA ALA A 137 8.36 -13.45 6.27
C ALA A 137 9.05 -12.13 5.92
N PHE A 138 8.31 -11.02 5.96
CA PHE A 138 8.86 -9.70 5.70
C PHE A 138 9.80 -9.23 6.80
N ASP A 139 9.43 -9.42 8.06
CA ASP A 139 10.27 -9.13 9.22
C ASP A 139 11.59 -9.91 9.16
N ALA A 140 11.52 -11.21 8.92
CA ALA A 140 12.70 -12.04 8.73
C ALA A 140 13.59 -11.60 7.56
N TYR A 141 12.98 -11.06 6.47
CA TYR A 141 13.73 -10.46 5.38
C TYR A 141 14.45 -9.19 5.82
N LEU A 142 13.77 -8.30 6.55
CA LEU A 142 14.33 -7.02 7.00
C LEU A 142 15.57 -7.24 7.87
N TRP A 143 15.47 -8.05 8.92
CA TRP A 143 16.58 -8.32 9.82
C TRP A 143 17.75 -9.04 9.13
N ARG A 144 17.50 -9.88 8.16
CA ARG A 144 18.56 -10.58 7.42
C ARG A 144 19.29 -9.68 6.42
N VAL A 145 18.60 -8.68 5.84
CA VAL A 145 19.10 -7.94 4.69
C VAL A 145 19.35 -6.47 4.99
N ARG A 146 18.58 -5.88 5.92
CA ARG A 146 18.61 -4.46 6.24
C ARG A 146 19.24 -4.14 7.60
N ASP A 147 19.75 -5.14 8.29
CA ASP A 147 20.66 -5.01 9.43
C ASP A 147 21.99 -5.66 8.99
N SER A 148 22.72 -4.99 8.08
CA SER A 148 23.86 -5.62 7.40
C SER A 148 25.13 -5.64 8.25
N ASP A 149 25.23 -4.77 9.25
CA ASP A 149 26.34 -4.71 10.20
C ASP A 149 26.03 -5.37 11.55
N GLY A 150 24.77 -5.81 11.77
CA GLY A 150 24.33 -6.54 12.96
C GLY A 150 24.21 -5.68 14.21
N ASP A 151 23.97 -4.36 14.05
CA ASP A 151 23.87 -3.44 15.19
C ASP A 151 22.44 -3.36 15.78
N GLY A 152 21.47 -4.05 15.18
CA GLY A 152 20.06 -4.07 15.59
C GLY A 152 19.23 -2.89 15.06
N CYS A 153 19.74 -2.16 14.06
CA CYS A 153 19.03 -1.11 13.36
C CYS A 153 18.82 -1.47 11.89
N LEU A 154 17.65 -1.13 11.36
CA LEU A 154 17.39 -1.33 9.93
C LEU A 154 17.95 -0.17 9.12
N GLU A 155 18.67 -0.50 8.05
CA GLU A 155 19.36 0.46 7.22
C GLU A 155 18.52 0.96 6.03
N THR A 156 18.72 2.22 5.68
CA THR A 156 18.26 2.83 4.43
C THR A 156 19.43 2.85 3.44
N TRP A 157 19.30 2.22 2.29
CA TRP A 157 20.39 2.07 1.31
C TRP A 157 20.37 3.08 0.19
N CYS A 158 19.23 3.71 -0.07
CA CYS A 158 19.11 4.77 -1.07
C CYS A 158 18.04 5.79 -0.68
N LYS A 159 18.08 6.95 -1.34
CA LYS A 159 17.16 8.07 -1.07
C LYS A 159 15.67 7.76 -1.30
N TYR A 160 15.34 6.69 -2.02
CA TYR A 160 13.95 6.28 -2.29
C TYR A 160 13.47 5.13 -1.40
N ASP A 161 14.28 4.67 -0.43
CA ASP A 161 13.91 3.51 0.38
C ASP A 161 12.75 3.79 1.35
N THR A 162 12.54 5.05 1.72
CA THR A 162 11.48 5.46 2.66
C THR A 162 10.30 6.16 2.00
N GLY A 163 10.38 6.46 0.70
CA GLY A 163 9.39 7.30 0.01
C GLY A 163 9.54 8.80 0.27
N GLU A 164 10.46 9.23 1.13
CA GLU A 164 10.75 10.64 1.37
C GLU A 164 11.71 11.22 0.33
N ASP A 165 11.26 11.22 -0.91
CA ASP A 165 12.02 11.75 -2.03
C ASP A 165 12.49 13.18 -1.75
N HIS A 166 13.75 13.46 -2.06
CA HIS A 166 14.37 14.79 -1.87
C HIS A 166 14.49 15.30 -0.43
N ALA A 167 14.29 14.45 0.58
CA ALA A 167 14.57 14.83 1.96
C ALA A 167 16.07 15.12 2.15
N MET A 168 16.38 16.28 2.76
CA MET A 168 17.77 16.74 2.94
C MET A 168 18.67 15.74 3.66
N ARG A 169 18.11 14.93 4.58
CA ARG A 169 18.85 13.87 5.29
C ARG A 169 19.37 12.75 4.39
N TYR A 170 18.85 12.64 3.18
CA TYR A 170 19.25 11.65 2.16
C TYR A 170 20.00 12.28 0.98
N ALA A 171 20.45 13.55 1.10
CA ALA A 171 21.10 14.26 0.01
C ALA A 171 22.34 13.52 -0.52
N ASP A 172 23.09 12.86 0.38
CA ASP A 172 24.30 12.11 0.05
C ASP A 172 24.04 10.60 -0.15
N ALA A 173 22.79 10.15 -0.03
CA ALA A 173 22.44 8.74 -0.27
C ALA A 173 22.46 8.44 -1.78
N PRO A 174 22.92 7.24 -2.19
CA PRO A 174 22.97 6.89 -3.60
C PRO A 174 21.58 6.78 -4.23
N ASP A 175 21.53 6.93 -5.54
CA ASP A 175 20.40 6.49 -6.35
C ASP A 175 20.36 4.95 -6.41
N PRO A 176 19.17 4.33 -6.53
CA PRO A 176 19.03 2.88 -6.61
C PRO A 176 19.62 2.30 -7.92
#